data_1586a4a8d9ea0bda335a01cd3538e66e
#
_entry.id   1586a4a8d9ea0bda335a01cd3538e66e
#
_cell.length_a   1.000
_cell.length_b   1.000
_cell.length_c   1.000
_cell.angle_alpha   90.00
_cell.angle_beta   90.00
_cell.angle_gamma   90.00
#
_symmetry.space_group_name_H-M   'P 1'
#
loop_
_entity.id
_entity.type
_entity.pdbx_description
1 polymer ?
#
loop_
_entity_poly.entity_id
_entity_poly.type
_entity_poly.pdbx_seq_one_letter_code
_entity_poly.pdbx_strand_id
1 'polypeptide(L)'
;YMTCLIAPKAKKHGIKKVAAHCHSTLFSLNPDNLRRNLLLNVPTRFLADKLFACGREAGRYWYGKDSRFTVLPNAIDCASYAFSSEKRSAARDEFGIGDSTLVVGHVGVTSPPLKNHPYLLRVFAEIKKEHPDAVLLMAGAEETDELKELAEGLGISESAHFLGRRSDISQLLSAMDVFIFPSFREGLPVSVVEAQAAGLPVLMSDTVTDEVCITDHKKRLSIDADPKAWAKEIETMPDDLRASAFEKVRDCGWDINKCANTLVDFYER
;
A
#
# COMPACT_ATOMS: atom_id res chain seq x y z
N TYR A 1 -1.97 -19.67 9.80
CA TYR A 1 -2.32 -21.05 10.23
C TYR A 1 -1.24 -22.08 9.92
N MET A 2 -0.41 -21.84 8.92
CA MET A 2 0.68 -22.79 8.57
C MET A 2 1.67 -23.03 9.71
N THR A 3 1.90 -22.02 10.57
CA THR A 3 2.84 -22.14 11.69
C THR A 3 2.49 -23.29 12.63
N CYS A 4 1.21 -23.53 12.92
CA CYS A 4 0.79 -24.63 13.80
C CYS A 4 1.12 -26.03 13.24
N LEU A 5 1.18 -26.17 11.91
CA LEU A 5 1.51 -27.41 11.24
C LEU A 5 3.03 -27.60 11.08
N ILE A 6 3.76 -26.53 10.87
CA ILE A 6 5.19 -26.57 10.54
C ILE A 6 6.06 -26.49 11.80
N ALA A 7 5.72 -25.66 12.79
CA ALA A 7 6.56 -25.41 13.96
C ALA A 7 6.93 -26.68 14.75
N PRO A 8 6.01 -27.63 15.05
CA PRO A 8 6.37 -28.85 15.75
C PRO A 8 7.36 -29.72 14.97
N LYS A 9 7.17 -29.82 13.66
CA LYS A 9 8.10 -30.58 12.77
C LYS A 9 9.46 -29.90 12.69
N ALA A 10 9.48 -28.57 12.51
CA ALA A 10 10.72 -27.80 12.47
C ALA A 10 11.55 -28.00 13.75
N LYS A 11 10.91 -27.85 14.92
CA LYS A 11 11.56 -28.08 16.22
C LYS A 11 12.08 -29.53 16.38
N LYS A 12 11.30 -30.53 15.93
CA LYS A 12 11.74 -31.94 15.94
C LYS A 12 13.00 -32.18 15.09
N HIS A 13 13.19 -31.37 14.04
CA HIS A 13 14.34 -31.45 13.14
C HIS A 13 15.47 -30.47 13.52
N GLY A 14 15.49 -29.97 14.74
CA GLY A 14 16.60 -29.19 15.28
C GLY A 14 16.52 -27.68 15.07
N ILE A 15 15.41 -27.16 14.50
CA ILE A 15 15.20 -25.71 14.40
C ILE A 15 14.96 -25.18 15.81
N LYS A 16 15.86 -24.33 16.29
CA LYS A 16 15.83 -23.82 17.68
C LYS A 16 14.77 -22.74 17.88
N LYS A 17 14.53 -21.87 16.87
CA LYS A 17 13.64 -20.73 16.97
C LYS A 17 12.66 -20.68 15.80
N VAL A 18 11.41 -20.45 16.13
CA VAL A 18 10.30 -20.33 15.16
C VAL A 18 9.59 -19.01 15.42
N ALA A 19 9.57 -18.13 14.45
CA ALA A 19 8.76 -16.92 14.45
C ALA A 19 7.46 -17.12 13.65
N ALA A 20 6.39 -16.51 14.12
CA ALA A 20 5.16 -16.34 13.33
C ALA A 20 4.97 -14.85 13.02
N HIS A 21 4.74 -14.52 11.75
CA HIS A 21 4.50 -13.15 11.31
C HIS A 21 3.18 -13.08 10.54
N CYS A 22 2.24 -12.26 10.99
CA CYS A 22 0.98 -12.04 10.31
C CYS A 22 1.02 -10.73 9.48
N HIS A 23 0.46 -10.80 8.26
CA HIS A 23 0.52 -9.72 7.27
C HIS A 23 -0.86 -9.23 6.81
N SER A 24 -1.94 -9.68 7.44
CA SER A 24 -3.29 -9.28 7.05
C SER A 24 -4.24 -9.26 8.25
N THR A 25 -5.37 -8.59 8.09
CA THR A 25 -6.49 -8.58 9.05
C THR A 25 -7.59 -9.58 8.67
N LEU A 26 -7.28 -10.59 7.83
CA LEU A 26 -8.21 -11.63 7.40
C LEU A 26 -7.58 -13.01 7.53
N PHE A 27 -8.32 -13.96 8.10
CA PHE A 27 -7.94 -15.39 8.08
C PHE A 27 -8.13 -16.04 6.72
N SER A 28 -9.08 -15.57 5.92
CA SER A 28 -9.36 -16.07 4.57
C SER A 28 -10.30 -15.11 3.84
N LEU A 29 -10.11 -14.98 2.53
CA LEU A 29 -11.09 -14.34 1.63
C LEU A 29 -12.26 -15.30 1.34
N ASN A 30 -12.05 -16.62 1.49
CA ASN A 30 -13.11 -17.62 1.34
C ASN A 30 -13.76 -17.91 2.70
N PRO A 31 -15.07 -17.64 2.88
CA PRO A 31 -15.79 -17.89 4.13
C PRO A 31 -15.72 -19.35 4.61
N ASP A 32 -15.69 -20.32 3.69
CA ASP A 32 -15.65 -21.75 4.02
C ASP A 32 -14.35 -22.14 4.74
N ASN A 33 -13.28 -21.41 4.48
CA ASN A 33 -11.98 -21.65 5.11
C ASN A 33 -11.81 -20.89 6.44
N LEU A 34 -12.70 -19.96 6.77
CA LEU A 34 -12.56 -19.06 7.93
C LEU A 34 -12.45 -19.83 9.24
N ARG A 35 -13.40 -20.76 9.50
CA ARG A 35 -13.44 -21.56 10.73
C ARG A 35 -12.21 -22.44 10.88
N ARG A 36 -11.81 -23.11 9.80
CA ARG A 36 -10.60 -23.95 9.78
C ARG A 36 -9.35 -23.12 10.08
N ASN A 37 -9.20 -21.97 9.41
CA ASN A 37 -8.02 -21.12 9.59
C ASN A 37 -7.97 -20.50 10.98
N LEU A 38 -9.10 -20.15 11.56
CA LEU A 38 -9.20 -19.68 12.95
C LEU A 38 -8.74 -20.77 13.94
N LEU A 39 -9.27 -21.99 13.82
CA LEU A 39 -8.89 -23.11 14.68
C LEU A 39 -7.40 -23.45 14.57
N LEU A 40 -6.86 -23.45 13.36
CA LEU A 40 -5.43 -23.71 13.11
C LEU A 40 -4.52 -22.53 13.58
N ASN A 41 -5.08 -21.34 13.74
CA ASN A 41 -4.31 -20.21 14.23
C ASN A 41 -4.16 -20.19 15.76
N VAL A 42 -5.14 -20.67 16.50
CA VAL A 42 -5.11 -20.66 17.98
C VAL A 42 -3.81 -21.26 18.56
N PRO A 43 -3.30 -22.41 18.09
CA PRO A 43 -2.03 -22.97 18.59
C PRO A 43 -0.80 -22.15 18.20
N THR A 44 -0.85 -21.33 17.14
CA THR A 44 0.32 -20.59 16.64
C THR A 44 1.00 -19.76 17.74
N ARG A 45 0.21 -19.09 18.58
CA ARG A 45 0.72 -18.25 19.68
C ARG A 45 1.45 -19.00 20.78
N PHE A 46 1.26 -20.32 20.85
CA PHE A 46 1.94 -21.19 21.82
C PHE A 46 3.10 -21.98 21.20
N LEU A 47 3.09 -22.18 19.89
CA LEU A 47 4.09 -22.97 19.17
C LEU A 47 5.22 -22.13 18.61
N ALA A 48 4.97 -20.84 18.35
CA ALA A 48 6.01 -19.90 17.95
C ALA A 48 6.75 -19.34 19.17
N ASP A 49 8.06 -19.19 19.04
CA ASP A 49 8.91 -18.60 20.10
C ASP A 49 8.80 -17.07 20.10
N LYS A 50 8.40 -16.49 18.95
CA LYS A 50 8.15 -15.06 18.80
C LYS A 50 6.97 -14.81 17.85
N LEU A 51 6.13 -13.84 18.22
CA LEU A 51 5.02 -13.37 17.41
C LEU A 51 5.36 -11.99 16.86
N PHE A 52 5.29 -11.85 15.55
CA PHE A 52 5.41 -10.60 14.82
C PHE A 52 4.09 -10.30 14.09
N ALA A 53 3.80 -9.03 13.92
CA ALA A 53 2.68 -8.56 13.11
C ALA A 53 3.11 -7.35 12.29
N CYS A 54 2.62 -7.24 11.06
CA CYS A 54 2.91 -6.08 10.22
C CYS A 54 2.34 -4.77 10.79
N GLY A 55 1.27 -4.85 11.59
CA GLY A 55 0.64 -3.74 12.28
C GLY A 55 -0.06 -4.21 13.56
N ARG A 56 -0.46 -3.26 14.39
CA ARG A 56 -1.16 -3.55 15.67
C ARG A 56 -2.51 -4.20 15.43
N GLU A 57 -3.26 -3.72 14.45
CA GLU A 57 -4.57 -4.29 14.10
C GLU A 57 -4.43 -5.73 13.61
N ALA A 58 -3.48 -6.01 12.72
CA ALA A 58 -3.18 -7.37 12.29
C ALA A 58 -2.80 -8.27 13.47
N GLY A 59 -1.93 -7.80 14.35
CA GLY A 59 -1.51 -8.55 15.54
C GLY A 59 -2.67 -8.85 16.48
N ARG A 60 -3.52 -7.88 16.76
CA ARG A 60 -4.73 -8.07 17.60
C ARG A 60 -5.72 -9.06 16.96
N TYR A 61 -5.88 -8.98 15.66
CA TYR A 61 -6.77 -9.87 14.93
C TYR A 61 -6.27 -11.33 14.96
N TRP A 62 -4.97 -11.55 14.71
CA TRP A 62 -4.40 -12.89 14.62
C TRP A 62 -4.09 -13.53 15.98
N TYR A 63 -3.62 -12.74 16.94
CA TYR A 63 -3.11 -13.28 18.21
C TYR A 63 -3.99 -12.94 19.42
N GLY A 64 -4.94 -12.02 19.26
CA GLY A 64 -5.82 -11.54 20.32
C GLY A 64 -5.29 -10.25 20.98
N LYS A 65 -6.20 -9.51 21.62
CA LYS A 65 -5.91 -8.18 22.19
C LYS A 65 -4.81 -8.20 23.27
N ASP A 66 -4.78 -9.25 24.07
CA ASP A 66 -3.88 -9.39 25.22
C ASP A 66 -2.60 -10.15 24.90
N SER A 67 -2.41 -10.55 23.65
CA SER A 67 -1.21 -11.29 23.24
C SER A 67 -0.01 -10.38 23.12
N ARG A 68 1.15 -10.87 23.59
CA ARG A 68 2.43 -10.18 23.43
C ARG A 68 2.99 -10.48 22.03
N PHE A 69 2.94 -9.50 21.16
CA PHE A 69 3.57 -9.56 19.84
C PHE A 69 4.40 -8.29 19.61
N THR A 70 5.38 -8.39 18.74
CA THR A 70 6.17 -7.25 18.28
C THR A 70 5.65 -6.77 16.93
N VAL A 71 5.37 -5.47 16.81
CA VAL A 71 5.06 -4.89 15.51
C VAL A 71 6.35 -4.82 14.70
N LEU A 72 6.35 -5.48 13.57
CA LEU A 72 7.40 -5.47 12.57
C LEU A 72 6.74 -5.16 11.23
N PRO A 73 6.72 -3.89 10.80
CA PRO A 73 5.99 -3.49 9.60
C PRO A 73 6.57 -4.13 8.33
N ASN A 74 5.79 -4.12 7.27
CA ASN A 74 6.26 -4.43 5.92
C ASN A 74 7.12 -3.25 5.43
N ALA A 75 8.34 -3.20 5.93
CA ALA A 75 9.25 -2.09 5.73
C ALA A 75 9.78 -2.02 4.29
N ILE A 76 10.18 -0.83 3.88
CA ILE A 76 10.71 -0.51 2.56
C ILE A 76 12.15 0.00 2.67
N ASP A 77 12.88 -0.01 1.58
CA ASP A 77 14.11 0.77 1.45
C ASP A 77 13.72 2.25 1.22
N CYS A 78 13.56 2.98 2.32
CA CYS A 78 13.08 4.36 2.28
C CYS A 78 13.92 5.25 1.37
N ALA A 79 15.24 5.05 1.31
CA ALA A 79 16.13 5.85 0.49
C ALA A 79 15.90 5.62 -1.02
N SER A 80 15.57 4.39 -1.43
CA SER A 80 15.29 4.08 -2.83
C SER A 80 14.02 4.76 -3.34
N TYR A 81 13.07 5.06 -2.45
CA TYR A 81 11.80 5.75 -2.76
C TYR A 81 11.88 7.27 -2.60
N ALA A 82 12.99 7.81 -2.11
CA ALA A 82 13.17 9.24 -2.04
C ALA A 82 12.96 9.89 -3.42
N PHE A 83 12.29 11.04 -3.41
CA PHE A 83 12.08 11.82 -4.64
C PHE A 83 13.40 12.14 -5.33
N SER A 84 13.40 12.06 -6.65
CA SER A 84 14.51 12.49 -7.51
C SER A 84 13.97 13.22 -8.74
N SER A 85 14.52 14.38 -9.03
CA SER A 85 14.21 15.16 -10.23
C SER A 85 14.57 14.39 -11.50
N GLU A 86 15.66 13.63 -11.48
CA GLU A 86 16.11 12.81 -12.61
C GLU A 86 15.11 11.67 -12.88
N LYS A 87 14.65 10.98 -11.82
CA LYS A 87 13.60 9.95 -11.95
C LYS A 87 12.30 10.55 -12.46
N ARG A 88 11.92 11.74 -11.96
CA ARG A 88 10.72 12.46 -12.41
C ARG A 88 10.78 12.77 -13.90
N SER A 89 11.86 13.41 -14.35
CA SER A 89 12.03 13.75 -15.76
C SER A 89 12.00 12.50 -16.63
N ALA A 90 12.78 11.48 -16.31
CA ALA A 90 12.84 10.25 -17.08
C ALA A 90 11.47 9.55 -17.23
N ALA A 91 10.69 9.47 -16.13
CA ALA A 91 9.37 8.86 -16.21
C ALA A 91 8.35 9.73 -16.96
N ARG A 92 8.40 11.06 -16.80
CA ARG A 92 7.52 11.96 -17.55
C ARG A 92 7.83 11.95 -19.04
N ASP A 93 9.11 11.88 -19.42
CA ASP A 93 9.54 11.75 -20.81
C ASP A 93 9.05 10.46 -21.44
N GLU A 94 9.07 9.33 -20.70
CA GLU A 94 8.55 8.03 -21.17
C GLU A 94 7.10 8.12 -21.61
N PHE A 95 6.28 8.90 -20.90
CA PHE A 95 4.84 9.03 -21.17
C PHE A 95 4.48 10.32 -21.94
N GLY A 96 5.45 11.13 -22.36
CA GLY A 96 5.22 12.41 -23.03
C GLY A 96 4.48 13.44 -22.17
N ILE A 97 4.70 13.40 -20.84
CA ILE A 97 4.02 14.26 -19.86
C ILE A 97 4.85 15.52 -19.62
N GLY A 98 4.25 16.69 -19.83
CA GLY A 98 4.89 17.97 -19.56
C GLY A 98 5.06 18.26 -18.06
N ASP A 99 6.00 19.17 -17.74
CA ASP A 99 6.33 19.48 -16.33
C ASP A 99 5.16 20.02 -15.51
N SER A 100 4.28 20.81 -16.14
CA SER A 100 3.10 21.42 -15.49
C SER A 100 1.86 20.53 -15.49
N THR A 101 1.90 19.36 -16.12
CA THR A 101 0.79 18.43 -16.17
C THR A 101 0.58 17.77 -14.81
N LEU A 102 -0.65 17.79 -14.29
CA LEU A 102 -1.01 17.08 -13.06
C LEU A 102 -0.97 15.57 -13.31
N VAL A 103 -0.16 14.86 -12.57
CA VAL A 103 -0.05 13.39 -12.64
C VAL A 103 -0.65 12.77 -11.39
N VAL A 104 -1.79 12.12 -11.55
CA VAL A 104 -2.44 11.30 -10.53
C VAL A 104 -1.83 9.90 -10.55
N GLY A 105 -1.47 9.37 -9.40
CA GLY A 105 -0.84 8.07 -9.27
C GLY A 105 -1.64 7.05 -8.49
N HIS A 106 -1.48 5.80 -8.87
CA HIS A 106 -1.96 4.64 -8.14
C HIS A 106 -1.00 3.46 -8.29
N VAL A 107 -0.83 2.68 -7.23
CA VAL A 107 -0.06 1.42 -7.28
C VAL A 107 -0.88 0.31 -6.65
N GLY A 108 -1.29 -0.66 -7.47
CA GLY A 108 -2.07 -1.79 -7.00
C GLY A 108 -2.53 -2.71 -8.12
N VAL A 109 -2.65 -4.01 -7.79
CA VAL A 109 -3.11 -5.03 -8.76
C VAL A 109 -4.61 -4.97 -8.97
N THR A 110 -5.07 -5.32 -10.17
CA THR A 110 -6.49 -5.35 -10.52
C THR A 110 -7.22 -6.51 -9.84
N SER A 111 -6.58 -7.66 -9.72
CA SER A 111 -7.20 -8.86 -9.13
C SER A 111 -6.45 -9.30 -7.85
N PRO A 112 -7.15 -9.53 -6.72
CA PRO A 112 -8.59 -9.31 -6.52
C PRO A 112 -8.97 -7.82 -6.53
N PRO A 113 -10.23 -7.45 -6.80
CA PRO A 113 -10.66 -6.06 -7.04
C PRO A 113 -10.72 -5.19 -5.76
N LEU A 114 -9.78 -5.40 -4.84
CA LEU A 114 -9.74 -4.70 -3.56
C LEU A 114 -9.33 -3.24 -3.67
N LYS A 115 -8.58 -2.91 -4.72
CA LYS A 115 -8.03 -1.55 -4.96
C LYS A 115 -9.04 -0.56 -5.50
N ASN A 116 -10.23 -1.03 -5.92
CA ASN A 116 -11.35 -0.22 -6.37
C ASN A 116 -11.01 0.70 -7.57
N HIS A 117 -10.35 0.13 -8.59
CA HIS A 117 -10.01 0.85 -9.81
C HIS A 117 -11.22 1.53 -10.49
N PRO A 118 -12.44 0.94 -10.50
CA PRO A 118 -13.60 1.63 -11.07
C PRO A 118 -13.92 2.96 -10.37
N TYR A 119 -13.76 3.03 -9.06
CA TYR A 119 -13.95 4.28 -8.32
C TYR A 119 -12.83 5.29 -8.60
N LEU A 120 -11.58 4.82 -8.69
CA LEU A 120 -10.44 5.65 -9.06
C LEU A 120 -10.65 6.33 -10.43
N LEU A 121 -11.13 5.58 -11.44
CA LEU A 121 -11.43 6.14 -12.75
C LEU A 121 -12.52 7.22 -12.69
N ARG A 122 -13.55 7.04 -11.87
CA ARG A 122 -14.59 8.06 -11.65
C ARG A 122 -14.04 9.31 -10.97
N VAL A 123 -13.18 9.15 -9.95
CA VAL A 123 -12.50 10.29 -9.30
C VAL A 123 -11.63 11.02 -10.31
N PHE A 124 -10.87 10.29 -11.11
CA PHE A 124 -10.02 10.90 -12.14
C PHE A 124 -10.82 11.65 -13.21
N ALA A 125 -11.98 11.13 -13.61
CA ALA A 125 -12.87 11.83 -14.52
C ALA A 125 -13.37 13.18 -13.97
N GLU A 126 -13.59 13.28 -12.65
CA GLU A 126 -13.92 14.55 -12.00
C GLU A 126 -12.71 15.51 -11.98
N ILE A 127 -11.49 14.98 -11.72
CA ILE A 127 -10.25 15.77 -11.77
C ILE A 127 -10.04 16.37 -13.18
N LYS A 128 -10.30 15.61 -14.22
CA LYS A 128 -10.16 16.04 -15.62
C LYS A 128 -11.03 17.24 -15.99
N LYS A 129 -12.11 17.53 -15.25
CA LYS A 129 -12.97 18.70 -15.51
C LYS A 129 -12.27 20.01 -15.15
N GLU A 130 -11.46 20.02 -14.09
CA GLU A 130 -10.68 21.17 -13.62
C GLU A 130 -9.25 21.18 -14.22
N HIS A 131 -8.70 19.98 -14.49
CA HIS A 131 -7.37 19.77 -15.07
C HIS A 131 -7.46 18.95 -16.38
N PRO A 132 -7.85 19.55 -17.49
CA PRO A 132 -8.09 18.84 -18.77
C PRO A 132 -6.88 18.02 -19.25
N ASP A 133 -5.66 18.47 -18.96
CA ASP A 133 -4.42 17.80 -19.35
C ASP A 133 -3.92 16.76 -18.34
N ALA A 134 -4.61 16.58 -17.21
CA ALA A 134 -4.19 15.62 -16.18
C ALA A 134 -4.05 14.20 -16.74
N VAL A 135 -3.09 13.45 -16.19
CA VAL A 135 -2.79 12.06 -16.55
C VAL A 135 -2.92 11.17 -15.32
N LEU A 136 -3.47 9.97 -15.49
CA LEU A 136 -3.52 8.93 -14.45
C LEU A 136 -2.54 7.80 -14.79
N LEU A 137 -1.59 7.53 -13.89
CA LEU A 137 -0.67 6.40 -13.99
C LEU A 137 -1.03 5.32 -12.97
N MET A 138 -1.40 4.13 -13.45
CA MET A 138 -1.81 2.99 -12.61
C MET A 138 -0.81 1.84 -12.73
N ALA A 139 0.20 1.79 -11.87
CA ALA A 139 1.16 0.70 -11.83
C ALA A 139 0.58 -0.54 -11.11
N GLY A 140 0.82 -1.72 -11.66
CA GLY A 140 0.27 -2.99 -11.19
C GLY A 140 -1.15 -3.27 -11.68
N ALA A 141 -1.83 -2.27 -12.22
CA ALA A 141 -3.17 -2.43 -12.78
C ALA A 141 -3.08 -2.93 -14.22
N GLU A 142 -3.77 -4.02 -14.49
CA GLU A 142 -3.99 -4.54 -15.83
C GLU A 142 -5.30 -3.98 -16.37
N GLU A 143 -5.32 -3.60 -17.64
CA GLU A 143 -6.53 -3.18 -18.33
C GLU A 143 -7.42 -4.41 -18.55
N THR A 144 -8.61 -4.37 -17.96
CA THR A 144 -9.66 -5.37 -18.24
C THR A 144 -10.72 -4.74 -19.13
N ASP A 145 -11.48 -5.57 -19.86
CA ASP A 145 -12.56 -5.06 -20.74
C ASP A 145 -13.52 -4.13 -19.97
N GLU A 146 -13.87 -4.48 -18.71
CA GLU A 146 -14.73 -3.66 -17.85
C GLU A 146 -14.12 -2.29 -17.51
N LEU A 147 -12.82 -2.22 -17.23
CA LEU A 147 -12.15 -0.97 -16.90
C LEU A 147 -11.93 -0.12 -18.15
N LYS A 148 -11.68 -0.76 -19.28
CA LYS A 148 -11.57 -0.10 -20.59
C LYS A 148 -12.90 0.55 -20.99
N GLU A 149 -14.00 -0.21 -21.00
CA GLU A 149 -15.34 0.31 -21.28
C GLU A 149 -15.72 1.45 -20.33
N LEU A 150 -15.36 1.34 -19.04
CA LEU A 150 -15.61 2.41 -18.10
C LEU A 150 -14.78 3.67 -18.42
N ALA A 151 -13.52 3.54 -18.76
CA ALA A 151 -12.66 4.68 -19.12
C ALA A 151 -13.17 5.37 -20.42
N GLU A 152 -13.60 4.58 -21.42
CA GLU A 152 -14.24 5.08 -22.63
C GLU A 152 -15.53 5.84 -22.33
N GLY A 153 -16.43 5.26 -21.52
CA GLY A 153 -17.67 5.89 -21.10
C GLY A 153 -17.51 7.18 -20.30
N LEU A 154 -16.37 7.30 -19.59
CA LEU A 154 -15.99 8.51 -18.85
C LEU A 154 -15.20 9.54 -19.70
N GLY A 155 -14.80 9.18 -20.92
CA GLY A 155 -14.02 10.05 -21.80
C GLY A 155 -12.58 10.28 -21.37
N ILE A 156 -11.96 9.31 -20.67
CA ILE A 156 -10.62 9.43 -20.09
C ILE A 156 -9.60 8.42 -20.63
N SER A 157 -9.96 7.61 -21.63
CA SER A 157 -9.12 6.52 -22.15
C SER A 157 -7.71 6.97 -22.55
N GLU A 158 -7.59 8.10 -23.21
CA GLU A 158 -6.29 8.65 -23.67
C GLU A 158 -5.40 9.13 -22.51
N SER A 159 -5.97 9.36 -21.32
CA SER A 159 -5.28 9.96 -20.18
C SER A 159 -5.11 8.98 -19.01
N ALA A 160 -5.72 7.79 -19.07
CA ALA A 160 -5.65 6.77 -18.01
C ALA A 160 -4.78 5.60 -18.51
N HIS A 161 -3.56 5.50 -17.93
CA HIS A 161 -2.58 4.51 -18.34
C HIS A 161 -2.56 3.32 -17.40
N PHE A 162 -2.96 2.16 -17.89
CA PHE A 162 -2.82 0.88 -17.20
C PHE A 162 -1.43 0.31 -17.50
N LEU A 163 -0.51 0.40 -16.55
CA LEU A 163 0.89 0.10 -16.78
C LEU A 163 1.26 -1.36 -16.53
N GLY A 164 0.30 -2.19 -16.07
CA GLY A 164 0.60 -3.55 -15.69
C GLY A 164 1.69 -3.64 -14.63
N ARG A 165 2.36 -4.77 -14.56
CA ARG A 165 3.44 -4.99 -13.58
C ARG A 165 4.71 -4.23 -13.95
N ARG A 166 5.15 -3.34 -13.05
CA ARG A 166 6.36 -2.51 -13.19
C ARG A 166 7.36 -2.84 -12.08
N SER A 167 8.64 -2.72 -12.36
CA SER A 167 9.74 -2.87 -11.38
C SER A 167 10.32 -1.53 -10.93
N ASP A 168 10.00 -0.45 -11.62
CA ASP A 168 10.51 0.92 -11.44
C ASP A 168 9.51 1.82 -10.70
N ILE A 169 8.81 1.28 -9.70
CA ILE A 169 7.77 2.00 -8.93
C ILE A 169 8.32 3.31 -8.34
N SER A 170 9.55 3.32 -7.84
CA SER A 170 10.20 4.52 -7.29
C SER A 170 10.34 5.65 -8.33
N GLN A 171 10.59 5.30 -9.60
CA GLN A 171 10.66 6.25 -10.71
C GLN A 171 9.26 6.80 -11.03
N LEU A 172 8.25 5.92 -11.12
CA LEU A 172 6.87 6.32 -11.37
C LEU A 172 6.33 7.22 -10.26
N LEU A 173 6.58 6.89 -8.98
CA LEU A 173 6.18 7.73 -7.85
C LEU A 173 6.83 9.13 -7.90
N SER A 174 8.05 9.24 -8.38
CA SER A 174 8.68 10.55 -8.59
C SER A 174 8.00 11.39 -9.69
N ALA A 175 7.39 10.74 -10.70
CA ALA A 175 6.65 11.42 -11.78
C ALA A 175 5.29 11.98 -11.33
N MET A 176 4.68 11.37 -10.32
CA MET A 176 3.35 11.69 -9.81
C MET A 176 3.35 12.99 -8.99
N ASP A 177 2.19 13.62 -8.84
CA ASP A 177 1.97 14.81 -8.03
C ASP A 177 1.03 14.52 -6.84
N VAL A 178 0.14 13.55 -6.99
CA VAL A 178 -0.77 13.08 -5.93
C VAL A 178 -0.97 11.57 -6.06
N PHE A 179 -1.09 10.89 -4.93
CA PHE A 179 -1.36 9.45 -4.87
C PHE A 179 -2.77 9.18 -4.35
N ILE A 180 -3.61 8.49 -5.15
CA ILE A 180 -4.98 8.14 -4.80
C ILE A 180 -5.12 6.64 -4.55
N PHE A 181 -5.68 6.30 -3.38
CA PHE A 181 -5.79 4.91 -2.94
C PHE A 181 -7.17 4.58 -2.36
N PRO A 182 -8.20 4.38 -3.21
CA PRO A 182 -9.59 4.18 -2.79
C PRO A 182 -9.92 2.72 -2.46
N SER A 183 -8.99 2.00 -1.85
CA SER A 183 -9.12 0.57 -1.56
C SER A 183 -10.28 0.27 -0.62
N PHE A 184 -11.02 -0.80 -0.90
CA PHE A 184 -12.09 -1.27 -0.02
C PHE A 184 -11.56 -1.80 1.31
N ARG A 185 -10.39 -2.42 1.30
CA ARG A 185 -9.79 -3.04 2.47
C ARG A 185 -8.31 -3.34 2.26
N GLU A 186 -7.52 -3.10 3.30
CA GLU A 186 -6.10 -3.41 3.33
C GLU A 186 -5.70 -4.02 4.69
N GLY A 187 -4.64 -4.83 4.66
CA GLY A 187 -3.94 -5.18 5.88
C GLY A 187 -3.01 -4.05 6.30
N LEU A 188 -1.97 -3.83 5.49
CA LEU A 188 -1.02 -2.74 5.64
C LEU A 188 -0.48 -2.40 4.23
N PRO A 189 -1.04 -1.39 3.54
CA PRO A 189 -0.70 -1.11 2.15
C PRO A 189 0.68 -0.48 2.03
N VAL A 190 1.65 -1.27 1.57
CA VAL A 190 3.04 -0.83 1.37
C VAL A 190 3.13 0.29 0.35
N SER A 191 2.32 0.25 -0.72
CA SER A 191 2.30 1.30 -1.75
C SER A 191 1.95 2.70 -1.22
N VAL A 192 1.13 2.79 -0.17
CA VAL A 192 0.85 4.06 0.52
C VAL A 192 2.09 4.57 1.28
N VAL A 193 2.87 3.66 1.87
CA VAL A 193 4.14 4.01 2.55
C VAL A 193 5.19 4.46 1.54
N GLU A 194 5.30 3.75 0.41
CA GLU A 194 6.19 4.09 -0.71
C GLU A 194 5.87 5.48 -1.29
N ALA A 195 4.58 5.77 -1.51
CA ALA A 195 4.13 7.08 -1.97
C ALA A 195 4.48 8.20 -0.99
N GLN A 196 4.29 7.97 0.31
CA GLN A 196 4.69 8.92 1.35
C GLN A 196 6.20 9.10 1.44
N ALA A 197 7.00 8.05 1.24
CA ALA A 197 8.46 8.14 1.19
C ALA A 197 8.93 8.96 -0.03
N ALA A 198 8.20 8.90 -1.16
CA ALA A 198 8.42 9.75 -2.32
C ALA A 198 7.93 11.20 -2.12
N GLY A 199 7.39 11.54 -0.95
CA GLY A 199 6.89 12.87 -0.62
C GLY A 199 5.56 13.24 -1.26
N LEU A 200 4.82 12.25 -1.74
CA LEU A 200 3.52 12.51 -2.36
C LEU A 200 2.44 12.82 -1.31
N PRO A 201 1.58 13.80 -1.59
CA PRO A 201 0.28 13.89 -0.93
C PRO A 201 -0.53 12.61 -1.21
N VAL A 202 -1.16 12.06 -0.17
CA VAL A 202 -1.90 10.80 -0.28
C VAL A 202 -3.37 11.01 0.07
N LEU A 203 -4.23 10.67 -0.87
CA LEU A 203 -5.68 10.60 -0.68
C LEU A 203 -6.11 9.14 -0.65
N MET A 204 -6.61 8.66 0.49
CA MET A 204 -6.95 7.24 0.66
C MET A 204 -8.31 7.05 1.32
N SER A 205 -8.86 5.85 1.17
CA SER A 205 -10.12 5.50 1.83
C SER A 205 -9.98 5.45 3.36
N ASP A 206 -11.06 5.75 4.06
CA ASP A 206 -11.16 5.65 5.51
C ASP A 206 -11.16 4.20 6.04
N THR A 207 -11.32 3.22 5.13
CA THR A 207 -11.18 1.79 5.40
C THR A 207 -9.73 1.33 5.55
N VAL A 208 -8.75 2.15 5.08
CA VAL A 208 -7.32 1.88 5.27
C VAL A 208 -6.92 2.22 6.70
N THR A 209 -6.10 1.38 7.31
CA THR A 209 -5.64 1.58 8.70
C THR A 209 -4.86 2.88 8.90
N ASP A 210 -5.03 3.52 10.06
CA ASP A 210 -4.27 4.71 10.45
C ASP A 210 -2.77 4.42 10.63
N GLU A 211 -2.38 3.17 10.76
CA GLU A 211 -0.99 2.76 10.98
C GLU A 211 -0.05 3.15 9.82
N VAL A 212 -0.60 3.37 8.61
CA VAL A 212 0.17 3.87 7.45
C VAL A 212 0.13 5.40 7.30
N CYS A 213 -0.49 6.11 8.23
CA CYS A 213 -0.58 7.56 8.21
C CYS A 213 0.67 8.21 8.81
N ILE A 214 1.76 8.29 8.03
CA ILE A 214 3.10 8.68 8.50
C ILE A 214 3.36 10.17 8.30
N THR A 215 3.08 10.68 7.10
CA THR A 215 3.27 12.10 6.77
C THR A 215 2.02 12.92 7.10
N ASP A 216 2.15 14.26 7.15
CA ASP A 216 1.04 15.16 7.43
C ASP A 216 0.20 15.45 6.17
N HIS A 217 0.73 15.14 4.98
CA HIS A 217 0.09 15.34 3.68
C HIS A 217 -0.76 14.12 3.28
N LYS A 218 -1.74 13.81 4.10
CA LYS A 218 -2.70 12.74 3.86
C LYS A 218 -4.11 13.19 4.17
N LYS A 219 -5.05 12.65 3.40
CA LYS A 219 -6.48 12.76 3.69
C LYS A 219 -7.14 11.40 3.57
N ARG A 220 -8.14 11.18 4.40
CA ARG A 220 -8.95 9.97 4.39
C ARG A 220 -10.40 10.32 4.12
N LEU A 221 -10.99 9.66 3.14
CA LEU A 221 -12.36 9.89 2.73
C LEU A 221 -13.12 8.55 2.62
N SER A 222 -14.42 8.61 2.82
CA SER A 222 -15.27 7.45 2.56
C SER A 222 -15.27 7.09 1.08
N ILE A 223 -15.21 5.78 0.79
CA ILE A 223 -15.40 5.25 -0.55
C ILE A 223 -16.85 5.36 -1.04
N ASP A 224 -17.79 5.62 -0.13
CA ASP A 224 -19.19 5.88 -0.44
C ASP A 224 -19.46 7.35 -0.76
N ALA A 225 -18.45 8.22 -0.62
CA ALA A 225 -18.54 9.63 -0.99
C ALA A 225 -18.64 9.78 -2.51
N ASP A 226 -19.21 10.90 -2.95
CA ASP A 226 -19.21 11.27 -4.36
C ASP A 226 -17.76 11.42 -4.87
N PRO A 227 -17.39 10.83 -6.02
CA PRO A 227 -16.06 11.01 -6.65
C PRO A 227 -15.61 12.48 -6.75
N LYS A 228 -16.55 13.40 -6.95
CA LYS A 228 -16.28 14.85 -6.94
C LYS A 228 -15.73 15.36 -5.60
N ALA A 229 -16.15 14.75 -4.47
CA ALA A 229 -15.62 15.14 -3.17
C ALA A 229 -14.13 14.78 -3.06
N TRP A 230 -13.73 13.63 -3.59
CA TRP A 230 -12.33 13.22 -3.66
C TRP A 230 -11.51 14.12 -4.59
N ALA A 231 -12.03 14.43 -5.77
CA ALA A 231 -11.37 15.34 -6.70
C ALA A 231 -11.11 16.71 -6.08
N LYS A 232 -12.10 17.28 -5.37
CA LYS A 232 -11.98 18.59 -4.72
C LYS A 232 -10.90 18.62 -3.63
N GLU A 233 -10.65 17.52 -2.94
CA GLU A 233 -9.64 17.48 -1.88
C GLU A 233 -8.22 17.66 -2.44
N ILE A 234 -7.97 17.30 -3.69
CA ILE A 234 -6.66 17.47 -4.34
C ILE A 234 -6.25 18.94 -4.39
N GLU A 235 -7.21 19.84 -4.68
CA GLU A 235 -6.98 21.29 -4.74
C GLU A 235 -6.51 21.90 -3.40
N THR A 236 -6.74 21.20 -2.31
CA THR A 236 -6.42 21.68 -0.97
C THR A 236 -5.18 20.99 -0.38
N MET A 237 -4.58 20.05 -1.12
CA MET A 237 -3.38 19.36 -0.67
C MET A 237 -2.15 20.25 -0.85
N PRO A 238 -1.25 20.30 0.15
CA PRO A 238 -0.04 21.11 0.04
C PRO A 238 0.93 20.53 -1.00
N ASP A 239 1.61 21.43 -1.71
CA ASP A 239 2.37 21.11 -2.92
C ASP A 239 3.71 20.41 -2.70
N ASP A 240 4.34 20.44 -1.53
CA ASP A 240 5.72 19.92 -1.45
C ASP A 240 6.16 19.45 -0.05
N LEU A 241 6.41 18.14 0.07
CA LEU A 241 7.21 17.56 1.16
C LEU A 241 8.36 16.70 0.65
N ARG A 242 8.73 16.82 -0.62
CA ARG A 242 9.62 15.86 -1.29
C ARG A 242 11.01 15.77 -0.67
N ALA A 243 11.52 16.86 -0.10
CA ALA A 243 12.90 16.94 0.37
C ALA A 243 13.23 16.05 1.59
N SER A 244 12.28 15.83 2.51
CA SER A 244 12.53 15.12 3.78
C SER A 244 11.55 14.00 4.10
N ALA A 245 10.65 13.70 3.20
CA ALA A 245 9.57 12.75 3.45
C ALA A 245 10.08 11.33 3.74
N PHE A 246 11.09 10.86 2.98
CA PHE A 246 11.67 9.54 3.18
C PHE A 246 12.33 9.40 4.56
N GLU A 247 12.96 10.48 5.09
CA GLU A 247 13.54 10.49 6.43
C GLU A 247 12.46 10.33 7.49
N LYS A 248 11.34 11.03 7.37
CA LYS A 248 10.19 10.88 8.26
C LYS A 248 9.65 9.46 8.27
N VAL A 249 9.50 8.84 7.08
CA VAL A 249 9.05 7.45 6.94
C VAL A 249 10.05 6.49 7.60
N ARG A 250 11.35 6.66 7.33
CA ARG A 250 12.44 5.89 7.95
C ARG A 250 12.41 5.99 9.48
N ASP A 251 12.32 7.19 10.00
CA ASP A 251 12.42 7.48 11.45
C ASP A 251 11.18 6.96 12.20
N CYS A 252 10.03 6.88 11.53
CA CYS A 252 8.83 6.23 12.03
C CYS A 252 8.91 4.68 12.07
N GLY A 253 10.04 4.10 11.64
CA GLY A 253 10.30 2.66 11.79
C GLY A 253 9.96 1.81 10.56
N TRP A 254 9.80 2.42 9.39
CA TRP A 254 9.50 1.73 8.14
C TRP A 254 10.73 1.40 7.29
N ASP A 255 11.94 1.56 7.86
CA ASP A 255 13.18 1.22 7.18
C ASP A 255 13.47 -0.28 7.24
N ILE A 256 13.77 -0.87 6.09
CA ILE A 256 13.99 -2.31 5.95
C ILE A 256 15.21 -2.79 6.76
N ASN A 257 16.27 -1.98 6.86
CA ASN A 257 17.47 -2.36 7.58
C ASN A 257 17.20 -2.44 9.09
N LYS A 258 16.43 -1.49 9.64
CA LYS A 258 16.01 -1.51 11.04
C LYS A 258 15.12 -2.71 11.35
N CYS A 259 14.21 -3.05 10.46
CA CYS A 259 13.34 -4.22 10.62
C CYS A 259 14.11 -5.53 10.48
N ALA A 260 15.06 -5.62 9.54
CA ALA A 260 15.93 -6.77 9.38
C ALA A 260 16.77 -7.04 10.65
N ASN A 261 17.35 -6.00 11.24
CA ASN A 261 18.11 -6.12 12.50
C ASN A 261 17.27 -6.69 13.64
N THR A 262 15.97 -6.37 13.71
CA THR A 262 15.05 -6.96 14.71
C THR A 262 14.92 -8.47 14.53
N LEU A 263 14.93 -8.97 13.29
CA LEU A 263 14.89 -10.41 13.00
C LEU A 263 16.24 -11.07 13.30
N VAL A 264 17.35 -10.44 12.91
CA VAL A 264 18.71 -10.92 13.22
C VAL A 264 18.86 -11.07 14.73
N ASP A 265 18.53 -10.04 15.49
CA ASP A 265 18.56 -10.08 16.96
C ASP A 265 17.75 -11.23 17.56
N PHE A 266 16.58 -11.52 16.98
CA PHE A 266 15.77 -12.65 17.46
C PHE A 266 16.42 -14.00 17.14
N TYR A 267 17.02 -14.19 15.95
CA TYR A 267 17.58 -15.48 15.56
C TYR A 267 18.96 -15.74 16.14
N GLU A 268 19.76 -14.72 16.39
CA GLU A 268 21.12 -14.86 16.90
C GLU A 268 21.22 -14.95 18.45
N ARG A 269 20.29 -14.31 19.18
CA ARG A 269 20.20 -14.38 20.65
C ARG A 269 19.33 -15.54 21.12
#